data_c77762dff7b39445ecdfd6cb573a9178
#
_entry.id   c77762dff7b39445ecdfd6cb573a9178
#
_cell.length_a   1.000
_cell.length_b   1.000
_cell.length_c   1.000
_cell.angle_alpha   90.00
_cell.angle_beta   90.00
_cell.angle_gamma   90.00
#
_symmetry.space_group_name_H-M   'P 1'
#
loop_
_entity.id
_entity.type
_entity.pdbx_description
1 polymer ?
#
loop_
_entity_poly.entity_id
_entity_poly.type
_entity_poly.pdbx_seq_one_letter_code
_entity_poly.pdbx_strand_id
1 'polypeptide(L)'
;MFKDIPDMDGAYSCDESGRIKSNRRLVYNNGSGHYYFIQERVLKPYQNNKGYWYVDLRIQNKTVRWLVHRLVALTWIPNPDGLPVINHIDNNPSNNSVNNLEWCTTQYNVNYCIKQGRMNYHTNARIRAQKSPKTFLYKPVNQYSLEGEYLNSYASITAATKSIKTSNSRSRVSNISACCSGKAKSAYGFIWRYKSNENVTTNFECTSS
;
A
#
# COMPACT_ATOMS: atom_id res chain seq x y z
N MET A 1 16.40 27.65 17.43
CA MET A 1 15.42 27.78 18.56
C MET A 1 14.58 26.51 18.59
N PHE A 2 14.13 26.05 19.79
CA PHE A 2 13.13 24.95 19.86
C PHE A 2 11.71 25.50 19.91
N LYS A 3 10.79 24.88 19.17
CA LYS A 3 9.37 25.21 19.14
C LYS A 3 8.57 23.94 19.48
N ASP A 4 7.51 24.09 20.25
CA ASP A 4 6.67 22.95 20.64
C ASP A 4 6.01 22.29 19.44
N ILE A 5 6.04 20.95 19.45
CA ILE A 5 5.39 20.15 18.40
C ILE A 5 3.88 20.16 18.65
N PRO A 6 3.06 20.50 17.65
CA PRO A 6 1.60 20.50 17.78
C PRO A 6 1.05 19.16 18.28
N ASP A 7 -0.07 19.20 19.00
CA ASP A 7 -0.82 18.03 19.51
C ASP A 7 -0.02 17.12 20.47
N MET A 8 1.02 17.65 21.11
CA MET A 8 1.86 16.93 22.07
C MET A 8 1.87 17.54 23.48
N ASP A 9 0.88 18.38 23.81
CA ASP A 9 0.68 18.98 25.14
C ASP A 9 1.96 19.61 25.71
N GLY A 10 2.82 20.21 24.88
CA GLY A 10 4.11 20.79 25.27
C GLY A 10 5.16 19.77 25.73
N ALA A 11 4.90 18.46 25.57
CA ALA A 11 5.81 17.41 26.02
C ALA A 11 7.07 17.30 25.17
N TYR A 12 7.02 17.74 23.93
CA TYR A 12 8.13 17.67 22.98
C TYR A 12 8.23 18.93 22.15
N SER A 13 9.45 19.27 21.77
CA SER A 13 9.75 20.38 20.87
C SER A 13 10.80 19.97 19.83
N CYS A 14 10.83 20.65 18.71
CA CYS A 14 11.86 20.46 17.70
C CYS A 14 12.44 21.79 17.21
N ASP A 15 13.67 21.74 16.73
CA ASP A 15 14.27 22.88 16.07
C ASP A 15 14.28 22.73 14.55
N GLU A 16 14.68 23.78 13.86
CA GLU A 16 14.74 23.86 12.40
C GLU A 16 15.71 22.88 11.75
N SER A 17 16.66 22.35 12.51
CA SER A 17 17.62 21.35 12.03
C SER A 17 17.16 19.90 12.19
N GLY A 18 16.01 19.68 12.86
CA GLY A 18 15.45 18.35 13.10
C GLY A 18 15.89 17.71 14.41
N ARG A 19 16.49 18.45 15.35
CA ARG A 19 16.73 17.94 16.69
C ARG A 19 15.41 17.93 17.47
N ILE A 20 15.09 16.81 18.10
CA ILE A 20 13.87 16.63 18.89
C ILE A 20 14.24 16.64 20.36
N LYS A 21 13.53 17.43 21.15
CA LYS A 21 13.74 17.57 22.58
C LYS A 21 12.52 17.10 23.35
N SER A 22 12.72 16.29 24.37
CA SER A 22 11.74 16.03 25.42
C SER A 22 11.79 17.19 26.40
N ASN A 23 10.69 17.90 26.58
CA ASN A 23 10.61 19.05 27.48
C ASN A 23 10.48 18.58 28.93
N ARG A 24 10.96 19.42 29.87
CA ARG A 24 10.73 19.19 31.30
C ARG A 24 9.24 19.22 31.60
N ARG A 25 8.75 18.18 32.29
CA ARG A 25 7.33 18.09 32.69
C ARG A 25 7.15 17.22 33.92
N LEU A 26 6.08 17.51 34.64
CA LEU A 26 5.65 16.71 35.80
C LEU A 26 4.78 15.56 35.28
N VAL A 27 5.05 14.35 35.70
CA VAL A 27 4.31 13.14 35.30
C VAL A 27 3.91 12.36 36.54
N TYR A 28 2.69 11.86 36.56
CA TYR A 28 2.21 10.97 37.60
C TYR A 28 2.56 9.52 37.26
N ASN A 29 3.16 8.82 38.21
CA ASN A 29 3.45 7.40 38.09
C ASN A 29 2.35 6.59 38.78
N ASN A 30 1.48 5.95 38.00
CA ASN A 30 0.38 5.13 38.53
C ASN A 30 0.86 3.94 39.38
N GLY A 31 2.04 3.41 39.14
CA GLY A 31 2.57 2.26 39.87
C GLY A 31 3.08 2.62 41.25
N SER A 32 3.70 3.81 41.42
CA SER A 32 4.23 4.28 42.70
C SER A 32 3.32 5.27 43.43
N GLY A 33 2.29 5.80 42.77
CA GLY A 33 1.40 6.81 43.32
C GLY A 33 2.02 8.20 43.50
N HIS A 34 3.15 8.48 42.88
CA HIS A 34 3.88 9.73 43.06
C HIS A 34 4.10 10.49 41.75
N TYR A 35 4.21 11.84 41.89
CA TYR A 35 4.64 12.70 40.80
C TYR A 35 6.19 12.75 40.73
N TYR A 36 6.71 12.79 39.48
CA TYR A 36 8.15 13.01 39.27
C TYR A 36 8.36 13.90 38.03
N PHE A 37 9.50 14.59 37.99
CA PHE A 37 9.87 15.39 36.83
C PHE A 37 10.64 14.56 35.81
N ILE A 38 10.15 14.57 34.56
CA ILE A 38 11.00 14.22 33.44
C ILE A 38 11.89 15.43 33.15
N GLN A 39 13.19 15.21 33.15
CA GLN A 39 14.15 16.26 32.83
C GLN A 39 14.18 16.50 31.32
N GLU A 40 14.43 17.76 30.93
CA GLU A 40 14.59 18.04 29.51
C GLU A 40 15.84 17.39 28.93
N ARG A 41 15.74 16.89 27.71
CA ARG A 41 16.86 16.30 26.98
C ARG A 41 16.60 16.25 25.50
N VAL A 42 17.65 16.44 24.69
CA VAL A 42 17.60 16.14 23.26
C VAL A 42 17.58 14.63 23.08
N LEU A 43 16.61 14.15 22.29
CA LEU A 43 16.44 12.73 22.01
C LEU A 43 17.46 12.28 20.95
N LYS A 44 17.97 11.06 21.10
CA LYS A 44 18.84 10.44 20.11
C LYS A 44 17.98 9.75 19.04
N PRO A 45 17.96 10.24 17.78
CA PRO A 45 17.26 9.58 16.72
C PRO A 45 18.03 8.36 16.22
N TYR A 46 17.36 7.47 15.52
CA TYR A 46 17.96 6.33 14.83
C TYR A 46 17.47 6.28 13.37
N GLN A 47 18.28 5.69 12.49
CA GLN A 47 18.05 5.70 11.05
C GLN A 47 17.66 4.30 10.55
N ASN A 48 16.76 4.26 9.58
CA ASN A 48 16.44 3.01 8.87
C ASN A 48 17.34 2.82 7.64
N ASN A 49 17.25 1.63 7.01
CA ASN A 49 18.02 1.27 5.81
C ASN A 49 17.74 2.16 4.58
N LYS A 50 16.70 3.00 4.62
CA LYS A 50 16.35 3.94 3.55
C LYS A 50 16.83 5.37 3.82
N GLY A 51 17.56 5.59 4.91
CA GLY A 51 18.10 6.88 5.30
C GLY A 51 17.15 7.78 6.10
N TYR A 52 15.93 7.33 6.43
CA TYR A 52 14.99 8.12 7.22
C TYR A 52 15.31 8.03 8.71
N TRP A 53 15.29 9.19 9.39
CA TRP A 53 15.46 9.30 10.83
C TRP A 53 14.13 9.17 11.57
N TYR A 54 14.17 8.43 12.68
CA TYR A 54 13.04 8.18 13.57
C TYR A 54 13.39 8.55 15.00
N VAL A 55 12.35 8.86 15.76
CA VAL A 55 12.41 9.03 17.21
C VAL A 55 11.19 8.36 17.83
N ASP A 56 11.39 7.72 18.99
CA ASP A 56 10.31 7.13 19.76
C ASP A 56 9.86 8.14 20.84
N LEU A 57 8.60 8.54 20.78
CA LEU A 57 7.97 9.48 21.70
C LEU A 57 6.96 8.75 22.59
N ARG A 58 6.93 9.09 23.87
CA ARG A 58 5.94 8.55 24.80
C ARG A 58 4.73 9.48 24.89
N ILE A 59 3.61 9.06 24.31
CA ILE A 59 2.36 9.81 24.25
C ILE A 59 1.29 8.95 24.92
N GLN A 60 0.57 9.50 25.91
CA GLN A 60 -0.50 8.78 26.64
C GLN A 60 -0.08 7.38 27.10
N ASN A 61 1.10 7.27 27.72
CA ASN A 61 1.70 6.01 28.21
C ASN A 61 2.03 4.96 27.13
N LYS A 62 1.92 5.31 25.83
CA LYS A 62 2.32 4.46 24.71
C LYS A 62 3.57 5.03 24.05
N THR A 63 4.48 4.15 23.63
CA THR A 63 5.60 4.55 22.78
C THR A 63 5.15 4.55 21.33
N VAL A 64 5.26 5.71 20.70
CA VAL A 64 4.88 5.90 19.29
C VAL A 64 6.12 6.34 18.51
N ARG A 65 6.38 5.66 17.43
CA ARG A 65 7.50 5.97 16.53
C ARG A 65 7.11 7.04 15.53
N TRP A 66 7.94 8.09 15.46
CA TRP A 66 7.74 9.22 14.58
C TRP A 66 8.91 9.43 13.63
N LEU A 67 8.61 9.82 12.40
CA LEU A 67 9.61 10.31 11.44
C LEU A 67 10.02 11.73 11.81
N VAL A 68 11.31 12.00 11.89
CA VAL A 68 11.85 13.30 12.29
C VAL A 68 11.39 14.40 11.33
N HIS A 69 11.52 14.20 10.01
CA HIS A 69 11.06 15.19 9.02
C HIS A 69 9.57 15.54 9.16
N ARG A 70 8.75 14.56 9.61
CA ARG A 70 7.32 14.83 9.82
C ARG A 70 7.07 15.72 11.03
N LEU A 71 7.81 15.54 12.10
CA LEU A 71 7.75 16.40 13.28
C LEU A 71 8.21 17.83 12.95
N VAL A 72 9.29 17.96 12.18
CA VAL A 72 9.78 19.27 11.72
C VAL A 72 8.75 19.95 10.85
N ALA A 73 8.21 19.27 9.83
CA ALA A 73 7.23 19.85 8.94
C ALA A 73 5.94 20.29 9.67
N LEU A 74 5.43 19.45 10.59
CA LEU A 74 4.26 19.78 11.40
C LEU A 74 4.48 21.03 12.28
N THR A 75 5.70 21.25 12.75
CA THR A 75 6.02 22.35 13.67
C THR A 75 6.33 23.65 12.96
N TRP A 76 7.00 23.59 11.82
CA TRP A 76 7.63 24.74 11.21
C TRP A 76 7.03 25.15 9.87
N ILE A 77 6.41 24.23 9.13
CA ILE A 77 5.92 24.49 7.78
C ILE A 77 4.39 24.52 7.77
N PRO A 78 3.78 25.68 7.50
CA PRO A 78 2.32 25.78 7.37
C PRO A 78 1.78 24.80 6.32
N ASN A 79 0.65 24.16 6.62
CA ASN A 79 -0.03 23.23 5.72
C ASN A 79 -1.53 23.54 5.63
N PRO A 80 -1.92 24.72 5.07
CA PRO A 80 -3.32 25.13 5.02
C PRO A 80 -4.17 24.22 4.14
N ASP A 81 -3.58 23.59 3.12
CA ASP A 81 -4.27 22.71 2.19
C ASP A 81 -4.35 21.26 2.67
N GLY A 82 -3.81 20.93 3.84
CA GLY A 82 -3.82 19.58 4.40
C GLY A 82 -3.07 18.54 3.54
N LEU A 83 -1.99 18.94 2.88
CA LEU A 83 -1.22 18.06 2.00
C LEU A 83 -0.63 16.88 2.77
N PRO A 84 -0.74 15.64 2.24
CA PRO A 84 -0.46 14.44 3.03
C PRO A 84 1.02 14.02 3.08
N VAL A 85 1.84 14.49 2.15
CA VAL A 85 3.21 14.00 1.92
C VAL A 85 4.22 15.12 2.15
N ILE A 86 5.40 14.73 2.64
CA ILE A 86 6.55 15.63 2.75
C ILE A 86 7.61 15.16 1.77
N ASN A 87 8.08 16.08 0.94
CA ASN A 87 9.20 15.88 0.01
C ASN A 87 10.49 16.43 0.62
N HIS A 88 11.62 15.77 0.39
CA HIS A 88 12.96 16.31 0.63
C HIS A 88 13.47 16.91 -0.68
N ILE A 89 13.65 18.24 -0.70
CA ILE A 89 14.00 19.00 -1.90
C ILE A 89 15.35 18.54 -2.48
N ASP A 90 16.32 18.24 -1.62
CA ASP A 90 17.64 17.70 -2.05
C ASP A 90 17.64 16.20 -2.31
N ASN A 91 16.49 15.53 -2.16
CA ASN A 91 16.34 14.07 -2.26
C ASN A 91 17.14 13.27 -1.22
N ASN A 92 17.65 13.90 -0.18
CA ASN A 92 18.35 13.23 0.92
C ASN A 92 17.41 13.03 2.12
N PRO A 93 16.92 11.82 2.38
CA PRO A 93 16.01 11.54 3.50
C PRO A 93 16.65 11.75 4.89
N SER A 94 17.97 11.96 4.93
CA SER A 94 18.68 12.26 6.16
C SER A 94 18.72 13.74 6.50
N ASN A 95 18.45 14.63 5.54
CA ASN A 95 18.44 16.07 5.73
C ASN A 95 17.05 16.55 6.12
N ASN A 96 16.80 16.65 7.42
CA ASN A 96 15.50 17.04 7.97
C ASN A 96 15.41 18.54 8.31
N SER A 97 16.31 19.38 7.75
CA SER A 97 16.24 20.82 7.91
C SER A 97 14.94 21.37 7.31
N VAL A 98 14.35 22.36 7.98
CA VAL A 98 13.09 23.00 7.54
C VAL A 98 13.16 23.54 6.11
N ASN A 99 14.32 24.07 5.72
CA ASN A 99 14.55 24.63 4.38
C ASN A 99 14.61 23.55 3.28
N ASN A 100 14.72 22.28 3.66
CA ASN A 100 14.79 21.15 2.74
C ASN A 100 13.49 20.37 2.66
N LEU A 101 12.47 20.75 3.39
CA LEU A 101 11.20 20.03 3.48
C LEU A 101 10.07 20.87 2.88
N GLU A 102 9.18 20.23 2.14
CA GLU A 102 7.96 20.83 1.63
C GLU A 102 6.77 19.89 1.72
N TRP A 103 5.60 20.42 2.05
CA TRP A 103 4.36 19.67 1.94
C TRP A 103 3.94 19.54 0.49
N CYS A 104 3.51 18.37 0.07
CA CYS A 104 3.11 18.12 -1.30
C CYS A 104 2.03 17.04 -1.43
N THR A 105 1.46 16.93 -2.62
CA THR A 105 0.59 15.80 -2.98
C THR A 105 1.42 14.57 -3.29
N THR A 106 0.80 13.38 -3.18
CA THR A 106 1.44 12.12 -3.59
C THR A 106 1.88 12.16 -5.06
N GLN A 107 1.05 12.75 -5.93
CA GLN A 107 1.35 12.86 -7.36
C GLN A 107 2.56 13.75 -7.62
N TYR A 108 2.64 14.91 -6.93
CA TYR A 108 3.79 15.79 -7.03
C TYR A 108 5.08 15.06 -6.62
N ASN A 109 5.09 14.39 -5.47
CA ASN A 109 6.26 13.68 -4.97
C ASN A 109 6.73 12.56 -5.93
N VAL A 110 5.80 11.82 -6.51
CA VAL A 110 6.13 10.81 -7.54
C VAL A 110 6.75 11.46 -8.77
N ASN A 111 6.12 12.53 -9.30
CA ASN A 111 6.63 13.25 -10.46
C ASN A 111 8.00 13.87 -10.21
N TYR A 112 8.22 14.39 -8.99
CA TYR A 112 9.51 14.92 -8.56
C TYR A 112 10.60 13.84 -8.59
N CYS A 113 10.32 12.65 -8.02
CA CYS A 113 11.23 11.51 -8.07
C CYS A 113 11.54 11.05 -9.51
N ILE A 114 10.54 11.07 -10.42
CA ILE A 114 10.73 10.74 -11.84
C ILE A 114 11.64 11.78 -12.51
N LYS A 115 11.36 13.07 -12.32
CA LYS A 115 12.13 14.17 -12.90
C LYS A 115 13.59 14.13 -12.47
N GLN A 116 13.86 13.70 -11.23
CA GLN A 116 15.20 13.55 -10.68
C GLN A 116 15.88 12.19 -11.07
N GLY A 117 15.27 11.40 -11.95
CA GLY A 117 15.81 10.11 -12.41
C GLY A 117 15.82 9.00 -11.35
N ARG A 118 15.22 9.21 -10.17
CA ARG A 118 15.17 8.23 -9.06
C ARG A 118 14.13 7.13 -9.26
N MET A 119 13.13 7.38 -10.08
CA MET A 119 12.11 6.40 -10.46
C MET A 119 11.99 6.32 -11.97
N ASN A 120 12.44 5.22 -12.55
CA ASN A 120 12.14 4.87 -13.93
C ASN A 120 10.71 4.33 -14.05
N TYR A 121 9.73 5.24 -13.96
CA TYR A 121 8.31 4.88 -14.07
C TYR A 121 8.03 4.13 -15.39
N HIS A 122 8.64 4.57 -16.50
CA HIS A 122 8.50 3.95 -17.79
C HIS A 122 9.16 2.56 -17.89
N THR A 123 10.31 2.35 -17.22
CA THR A 123 10.99 1.06 -17.21
C THR A 123 10.20 0.05 -16.36
N ASN A 124 9.70 0.45 -15.20
CA ASN A 124 8.90 -0.44 -14.35
C ASN A 124 7.50 -0.71 -14.94
N ALA A 125 6.87 0.27 -15.60
CA ALA A 125 5.62 0.06 -16.33
C ALA A 125 5.82 -0.80 -17.57
N ARG A 126 6.90 -0.59 -18.34
CA ARG A 126 7.28 -1.45 -19.49
C ARG A 126 7.68 -2.86 -19.03
N ILE A 127 8.47 -3.01 -17.97
CA ILE A 127 8.85 -4.32 -17.42
C ILE A 127 7.61 -5.03 -16.87
N ARG A 128 6.69 -4.33 -16.21
CA ARG A 128 5.39 -4.91 -15.80
C ARG A 128 4.50 -5.25 -17.00
N ALA A 129 4.48 -4.43 -18.04
CA ALA A 129 3.75 -4.69 -19.28
C ALA A 129 4.38 -5.81 -20.09
N GLN A 130 5.72 -5.94 -20.11
CA GLN A 130 6.43 -7.02 -20.77
C GLN A 130 6.43 -8.33 -19.96
N LYS A 131 6.44 -8.27 -18.62
CA LYS A 131 6.34 -9.48 -17.75
C LYS A 131 4.95 -10.08 -17.70
N SER A 132 3.94 -9.32 -18.08
CA SER A 132 2.59 -9.81 -18.34
C SER A 132 1.89 -8.76 -19.19
N PRO A 133 1.62 -8.99 -20.45
CA PRO A 133 0.31 -8.61 -20.89
C PRO A 133 -0.60 -9.42 -19.97
N LYS A 134 -1.09 -8.81 -18.88
CA LYS A 134 -2.35 -9.22 -18.29
C LYS A 134 -3.42 -8.80 -19.31
N THR A 135 -3.42 -9.39 -20.48
CA THR A 135 -4.64 -9.90 -20.96
C THR A 135 -5.13 -10.78 -19.82
N PHE A 136 -5.95 -10.22 -18.93
CA PHE A 136 -6.95 -10.99 -18.26
C PHE A 136 -7.77 -11.56 -19.43
N LEU A 137 -7.24 -12.57 -20.07
CA LEU A 137 -8.02 -13.51 -20.81
C LEU A 137 -8.92 -14.09 -19.72
N TYR A 138 -10.07 -13.42 -19.53
CA TYR A 138 -11.18 -14.02 -18.83
C TYR A 138 -11.40 -15.33 -19.58
N LYS A 139 -10.81 -16.42 -19.06
CA LYS A 139 -11.05 -17.73 -19.66
C LYS A 139 -12.50 -18.06 -19.32
N PRO A 140 -13.41 -18.06 -20.31
CA PRO A 140 -14.78 -18.43 -20.06
C PRO A 140 -14.82 -19.84 -19.50
N VAL A 141 -15.75 -20.11 -18.61
CA VAL A 141 -15.90 -21.42 -17.98
C VAL A 141 -17.32 -21.91 -18.18
N ASN A 142 -17.43 -23.19 -18.45
CA ASN A 142 -18.68 -23.93 -18.56
C ASN A 142 -18.93 -24.72 -17.29
N GLN A 143 -20.17 -24.75 -16.86
CA GLN A 143 -20.68 -25.50 -15.73
C GLN A 143 -21.45 -26.71 -16.24
N TYR A 144 -21.19 -27.88 -15.63
CA TYR A 144 -21.87 -29.14 -15.94
C TYR A 144 -22.40 -29.78 -14.66
N SER A 145 -23.45 -30.59 -14.78
CA SER A 145 -23.90 -31.46 -13.69
C SER A 145 -22.82 -32.51 -13.37
N LEU A 146 -22.99 -33.29 -12.29
CA LEU A 146 -22.08 -34.37 -11.96
C LEU A 146 -22.16 -35.52 -12.97
N GLU A 147 -23.27 -35.64 -13.66
CA GLU A 147 -23.55 -36.60 -14.75
C GLU A 147 -22.93 -36.11 -16.09
N GLY A 148 -22.41 -34.86 -16.15
CA GLY A 148 -21.75 -34.30 -17.31
C GLY A 148 -22.65 -33.47 -18.25
N GLU A 149 -23.91 -33.20 -17.87
CA GLU A 149 -24.83 -32.39 -18.64
C GLU A 149 -24.44 -30.90 -18.57
N TYR A 150 -24.45 -30.21 -19.69
CA TYR A 150 -24.18 -28.77 -19.73
C TYR A 150 -25.30 -27.98 -19.07
N LEU A 151 -24.91 -27.09 -18.13
CA LEU A 151 -25.85 -26.26 -17.38
C LEU A 151 -25.74 -24.77 -17.72
N ASN A 152 -24.52 -24.21 -17.76
CA ASN A 152 -24.35 -22.77 -17.97
C ASN A 152 -22.92 -22.42 -18.44
N SER A 153 -22.75 -21.20 -18.97
CA SER A 153 -21.46 -20.63 -19.34
C SER A 153 -21.27 -19.27 -18.70
N TYR A 154 -20.06 -18.99 -18.20
CA TYR A 154 -19.69 -17.75 -17.55
C TYR A 154 -18.46 -17.15 -18.22
N ALA A 155 -18.44 -15.82 -18.37
CA ALA A 155 -17.31 -15.08 -18.96
C ALA A 155 -15.99 -15.25 -18.20
N SER A 156 -16.03 -15.67 -16.93
CA SER A 156 -14.85 -15.92 -16.09
C SER A 156 -15.20 -16.75 -14.87
N ILE A 157 -14.18 -17.35 -14.23
CA ILE A 157 -14.35 -18.03 -12.93
C ILE A 157 -14.95 -17.07 -11.89
N THR A 158 -14.54 -15.80 -11.89
CA THR A 158 -15.10 -14.80 -10.97
C THR A 158 -16.59 -14.56 -11.18
N ALA A 159 -17.05 -14.57 -12.46
CA ALA A 159 -18.49 -14.49 -12.77
C ALA A 159 -19.22 -15.74 -12.27
N ALA A 160 -18.65 -16.92 -12.50
CA ALA A 160 -19.21 -18.20 -12.03
C ALA A 160 -19.31 -18.25 -10.47
N THR A 161 -18.34 -17.70 -9.73
CA THR A 161 -18.41 -17.71 -8.26
C THR A 161 -19.56 -16.88 -7.69
N LYS A 162 -20.07 -15.90 -8.43
CA LYS A 162 -21.21 -15.07 -8.02
C LYS A 162 -22.54 -15.82 -8.08
N SER A 163 -22.65 -16.84 -8.92
CA SER A 163 -23.86 -17.67 -9.03
C SER A 163 -23.97 -18.73 -7.91
N ILE A 164 -22.89 -18.97 -7.17
CA ILE A 164 -22.84 -19.99 -6.12
C ILE A 164 -23.17 -19.35 -4.77
N LYS A 165 -24.29 -19.73 -4.19
CA LYS A 165 -24.74 -19.27 -2.86
C LYS A 165 -24.04 -20.07 -1.74
N THR A 166 -22.83 -19.64 -1.31
CA THR A 166 -22.13 -20.21 -0.13
C THR A 166 -21.38 -19.13 0.65
N SER A 167 -21.09 -19.36 1.92
CA SER A 167 -20.63 -18.36 2.88
C SER A 167 -19.16 -17.91 2.76
N ASN A 168 -18.29 -18.56 1.98
CA ASN A 168 -16.85 -18.28 1.93
C ASN A 168 -16.34 -17.90 0.54
N SER A 169 -15.99 -16.61 0.32
CA SER A 169 -15.70 -16.08 -1.03
C SER A 169 -14.29 -16.34 -1.57
N ARG A 170 -13.26 -16.44 -0.71
CA ARG A 170 -11.85 -16.53 -1.17
C ARG A 170 -11.48 -17.92 -1.74
N SER A 171 -12.04 -19.00 -1.24
CA SER A 171 -11.74 -20.35 -1.71
C SER A 171 -12.48 -20.73 -3.00
N ARG A 172 -13.55 -20.02 -3.37
CA ARG A 172 -14.38 -20.34 -4.54
C ARG A 172 -13.63 -20.30 -5.87
N VAL A 173 -12.86 -19.25 -6.09
CA VAL A 173 -12.06 -19.07 -7.31
C VAL A 173 -11.03 -20.19 -7.45
N SER A 174 -10.36 -20.54 -6.35
CA SER A 174 -9.32 -21.58 -6.32
C SER A 174 -9.91 -22.97 -6.59
N ASN A 175 -11.07 -23.28 -6.02
CA ASN A 175 -11.72 -24.59 -6.18
C ASN A 175 -12.26 -24.78 -7.61
N ILE A 176 -12.91 -23.78 -8.18
CA ILE A 176 -13.35 -23.84 -9.60
C ILE A 176 -12.15 -23.92 -10.53
N SER A 177 -11.08 -23.14 -10.28
CA SER A 177 -9.86 -23.21 -11.06
C SER A 177 -9.17 -24.57 -11.00
N ALA A 178 -9.17 -25.23 -9.83
CA ALA A 178 -8.65 -26.57 -9.66
C ALA A 178 -9.46 -27.60 -10.46
N CYS A 179 -10.78 -27.46 -10.50
CA CYS A 179 -11.65 -28.30 -11.32
C CYS A 179 -11.39 -28.07 -12.83
N CYS A 180 -11.35 -26.81 -13.28
CA CYS A 180 -11.08 -26.48 -14.69
C CYS A 180 -9.69 -26.94 -15.17
N SER A 181 -8.71 -27.07 -14.27
CA SER A 181 -7.36 -27.56 -14.57
C SER A 181 -7.17 -29.06 -14.37
N GLY A 182 -8.23 -29.79 -14.03
CA GLY A 182 -8.20 -31.22 -13.80
C GLY A 182 -7.60 -31.68 -12.46
N LYS A 183 -7.25 -30.73 -11.58
CA LYS A 183 -6.72 -31.04 -10.23
C LYS A 183 -7.80 -31.49 -9.25
N ALA A 184 -9.05 -31.18 -9.52
CA ALA A 184 -10.22 -31.63 -8.76
C ALA A 184 -11.29 -32.15 -9.73
N LYS A 185 -12.03 -33.20 -9.33
CA LYS A 185 -13.11 -33.78 -10.16
C LYS A 185 -14.32 -32.85 -10.27
N SER A 186 -14.66 -32.17 -9.17
CA SER A 186 -15.82 -31.27 -9.09
C SER A 186 -15.58 -30.18 -8.05
N ALA A 187 -16.37 -29.11 -8.11
CA ALA A 187 -16.40 -28.05 -7.12
C ALA A 187 -17.84 -27.54 -6.96
N TYR A 188 -18.31 -27.46 -5.70
CA TYR A 188 -19.65 -26.96 -5.32
C TYR A 188 -20.80 -27.75 -5.96
N GLY A 189 -20.63 -29.07 -6.12
CA GLY A 189 -21.64 -29.96 -6.72
C GLY A 189 -21.70 -29.90 -8.24
N PHE A 190 -20.71 -29.31 -8.90
CA PHE A 190 -20.64 -29.16 -10.35
C PHE A 190 -19.27 -29.52 -10.90
N ILE A 191 -19.22 -29.93 -12.17
CA ILE A 191 -18.01 -30.06 -12.95
C ILE A 191 -17.79 -28.75 -13.71
N TRP A 192 -16.54 -28.23 -13.69
CA TRP A 192 -16.17 -26.97 -14.34
C TRP A 192 -15.06 -27.20 -15.35
N ARG A 193 -15.22 -26.66 -16.54
CA ARG A 193 -14.22 -26.73 -17.62
C ARG A 193 -14.01 -25.36 -18.25
N TYR A 194 -12.80 -25.05 -18.67
CA TYR A 194 -12.58 -23.89 -19.52
C TYR A 194 -13.27 -24.12 -20.86
N LYS A 195 -13.91 -23.07 -21.39
CA LYS A 195 -14.46 -23.09 -22.74
C LYS A 195 -13.29 -23.17 -23.72
N SER A 196 -13.16 -24.24 -24.48
CA SER A 196 -12.19 -24.34 -25.58
C SER A 196 -12.56 -23.33 -26.66
N ASN A 197 -11.56 -22.58 -27.15
CA ASN A 197 -11.73 -21.84 -28.39
C ASN A 197 -11.76 -22.88 -29.53
N GLU A 198 -12.92 -23.29 -30.00
CA GLU A 198 -13.03 -23.93 -31.26
C GLU A 198 -12.71 -22.86 -32.32
N ASN A 199 -11.59 -23.07 -33.05
CA ASN A 199 -11.26 -22.29 -34.21
C ASN A 199 -12.43 -22.39 -35.20
N VAL A 200 -13.06 -21.27 -35.46
CA VAL A 200 -13.97 -21.14 -36.63
C VAL A 200 -13.08 -21.23 -37.85
N THR A 201 -12.88 -22.42 -38.37
CA THR A 201 -12.41 -22.63 -39.74
C THR A 201 -13.56 -22.24 -40.64
N THR A 202 -13.58 -20.99 -41.06
CA THR A 202 -14.37 -20.58 -42.23
C THR A 202 -13.69 -21.14 -43.46
N ASN A 203 -14.22 -22.24 -43.96
CA ASN A 203 -13.93 -22.70 -45.32
C ASN A 203 -14.52 -21.64 -46.28
N PHE A 204 -13.66 -20.83 -46.86
CA PHE A 204 -13.96 -20.11 -48.08
C PHE A 204 -13.77 -21.09 -49.24
N GLU A 205 -14.83 -21.73 -49.66
CA GLU A 205 -14.88 -22.36 -50.99
C GLU A 205 -14.89 -21.24 -52.04
N CYS A 206 -13.79 -21.10 -52.74
CA CYS A 206 -13.72 -20.38 -54.02
C CYS A 206 -14.41 -21.23 -55.10
N THR A 207 -15.63 -20.90 -55.46
CA THR A 207 -16.23 -21.35 -56.73
C THR A 207 -15.78 -20.42 -57.84
N SER A 208 -14.83 -20.91 -58.64
CA SER A 208 -14.52 -20.38 -59.97
C SER A 208 -15.60 -20.81 -60.94
N SER A 209 -16.17 -19.85 -61.64
CA SER A 209 -16.73 -19.98 -62.96
C SER A 209 -16.66 -18.64 -63.67
#